data_c669f878f375adcd304be78568c06b9a
#
_entry.id   c669f878f375adcd304be78568c06b9a
#
_cell.length_a   1.000
_cell.length_b   1.000
_cell.length_c   1.000
_cell.angle_alpha   90.00
_cell.angle_beta   90.00
_cell.angle_gamma   90.00
#
_symmetry.space_group_name_H-M   'P 1'
#
loop_
_entity.id
_entity.type
_entity.pdbx_description
1 polymer ?
#
loop_
_entity_poly.entity_id
_entity_poly.type
_entity_poly.pdbx_seq_one_letter_code
_entity_poly.pdbx_strand_id
1 'polypeptide(L)'
;MNVGTPGIPLGRIHWENLQLARRYGGTKATLQSFRANDLLGVAFAAVHADTRIRYIGYNPGVVATGMPNHLPQPLRTLTKASFAVFAASVAKAVTPMARLLEEPQGERFAIYRNTRQLPLKGKSFNQGTALRLHRVTQELLRTPSM
;
A
#
# COMPACT_ATOMS: atom_id res chain seq x y z
N MET A 1 9.60 -5.41 2.54
CA MET A 1 8.12 -5.58 2.61
C MET A 1 7.47 -4.23 2.86
N ASN A 2 6.36 -3.93 2.18
CA ASN A 2 5.54 -2.74 2.40
C ASN A 2 4.18 -3.18 2.98
N VAL A 3 3.88 -2.71 4.20
CA VAL A 3 2.65 -3.03 4.91
C VAL A 3 1.63 -1.93 4.67
N GLY A 4 0.47 -2.28 4.16
CA GLY A 4 -0.58 -1.33 3.83
C GLY A 4 -1.85 -2.02 3.36
N THR A 5 -2.47 -1.48 2.34
CA THR A 5 -3.68 -2.02 1.73
C THR A 5 -3.50 -2.29 0.23
N PRO A 6 -2.45 -3.06 -0.17
CA PRO A 6 -2.24 -3.35 -1.57
C PRO A 6 -3.38 -4.18 -2.16
N GLY A 7 -3.59 -4.04 -3.47
CA GLY A 7 -4.59 -4.78 -4.22
C GLY A 7 -6.03 -4.29 -4.05
N ILE A 8 -6.26 -3.15 -3.38
CA ILE A 8 -7.59 -2.54 -3.33
C ILE A 8 -7.89 -1.88 -4.68
N PRO A 9 -8.98 -2.24 -5.38
CA PRO A 9 -9.29 -1.72 -6.72
C PRO A 9 -9.86 -0.30 -6.70
N LEU A 10 -9.53 0.48 -5.69
CA LEU A 10 -10.01 1.84 -5.48
C LEU A 10 -8.90 2.87 -5.71
N GLY A 11 -9.31 4.11 -5.97
CA GLY A 11 -8.39 5.22 -6.15
C GLY A 11 -7.80 5.32 -7.56
N ARG A 12 -7.20 6.48 -7.82
CA ARG A 12 -6.53 6.83 -9.08
C ARG A 12 -5.38 7.77 -8.82
N ILE A 13 -4.44 7.82 -9.75
CA ILE A 13 -3.36 8.83 -9.74
C ILE A 13 -3.89 10.12 -10.37
N HIS A 14 -3.75 11.21 -9.64
CA HIS A 14 -4.11 12.56 -10.10
C HIS A 14 -2.88 13.21 -10.75
N TRP A 15 -2.64 12.90 -12.01
CA TRP A 15 -1.42 13.28 -12.74
C TRP A 15 -1.14 14.79 -12.74
N GLU A 16 -2.19 15.61 -12.90
CA GLU A 16 -2.08 17.08 -12.94
C GLU A 16 -1.96 17.71 -11.54
N ASN A 17 -2.03 16.91 -10.50
CA ASN A 17 -1.98 17.36 -9.11
C ASN A 17 -1.51 16.20 -8.20
N LEU A 18 -0.35 15.64 -8.54
CA LEU A 18 0.15 14.43 -7.90
C LEU A 18 0.37 14.61 -6.39
N GLN A 19 0.85 15.77 -5.98
CA GLN A 19 1.05 16.13 -4.56
C GLN A 19 -0.24 16.57 -3.87
N LEU A 20 -1.37 16.63 -4.58
CA LEU A 20 -2.67 17.10 -4.09
C LEU A 20 -2.61 18.50 -3.45
N ALA A 21 -1.68 19.35 -3.91
CA ALA A 21 -1.52 20.72 -3.42
C ALA A 21 -2.78 21.58 -3.66
N ARG A 22 -3.54 21.27 -4.69
CA ARG A 22 -4.82 21.93 -4.99
C ARG A 22 -5.98 21.02 -4.61
N ARG A 23 -6.98 21.55 -3.88
CA ARG A 23 -8.19 20.83 -3.46
C ARG A 23 -7.87 19.52 -2.72
N TYR A 24 -7.03 19.63 -1.70
CA TYR A 24 -6.70 18.52 -0.82
C TYR A 24 -7.96 17.90 -0.21
N GLY A 25 -7.93 16.59 -0.03
CA GLY A 25 -8.98 15.85 0.68
C GLY A 25 -8.39 14.53 1.20
N GLY A 26 -8.55 14.27 2.49
CA GLY A 26 -7.95 13.10 3.14
C GLY A 26 -8.32 11.77 2.47
N THR A 27 -9.59 11.56 2.16
CA THR A 27 -10.04 10.36 1.42
C THR A 27 -9.40 10.26 0.05
N LYS A 28 -9.29 11.38 -0.69
CA LYS A 28 -8.63 11.41 -2.00
C LYS A 28 -7.16 11.03 -1.88
N ALA A 29 -6.46 11.59 -0.90
CA ALA A 29 -5.04 11.30 -0.63
C ALA A 29 -4.84 9.83 -0.27
N THR A 30 -5.67 9.29 0.61
CA THR A 30 -5.63 7.87 1.02
C THR A 30 -5.86 6.94 -0.18
N LEU A 31 -6.86 7.19 -0.98
CA LEU A 31 -7.15 6.35 -2.15
C LEU A 31 -6.05 6.45 -3.22
N GLN A 32 -5.47 7.65 -3.43
CA GLN A 32 -4.32 7.80 -4.31
C GLN A 32 -3.10 7.06 -3.79
N SER A 33 -2.83 7.10 -2.48
CA SER A 33 -1.69 6.39 -1.88
C SER A 33 -1.80 4.88 -2.04
N PHE A 34 -2.99 4.29 -1.92
CA PHE A 34 -3.20 2.87 -2.19
C PHE A 34 -2.79 2.50 -3.62
N ARG A 35 -3.27 3.30 -4.58
CA ARG A 35 -2.92 3.12 -6.00
C ARG A 35 -1.43 3.32 -6.25
N ALA A 36 -0.83 4.35 -5.66
CA ALA A 36 0.59 4.64 -5.81
C ALA A 36 1.47 3.51 -5.25
N ASN A 37 1.10 2.92 -4.10
CA ASN A 37 1.81 1.79 -3.51
C ASN A 37 1.75 0.52 -4.37
N ASP A 38 0.61 0.22 -5.00
CA ASP A 38 0.49 -0.89 -5.95
C ASP A 38 1.44 -0.69 -7.15
N LEU A 39 1.41 0.51 -7.73
CA LEU A 39 2.25 0.86 -8.87
C LEU A 39 3.75 0.92 -8.50
N LEU A 40 4.09 1.31 -7.28
CA LEU A 40 5.47 1.29 -6.78
C LEU A 40 6.06 -0.12 -6.81
N GLY A 41 5.30 -1.13 -6.38
CA GLY A 41 5.74 -2.53 -6.44
C GLY A 41 5.98 -3.00 -7.87
N VAL A 42 5.10 -2.64 -8.80
CA VAL A 42 5.26 -2.96 -10.24
C VAL A 42 6.49 -2.27 -10.83
N ALA A 43 6.66 -0.97 -10.54
CA ALA A 43 7.82 -0.22 -11.02
C ALA A 43 9.12 -0.77 -10.44
N PHE A 44 9.14 -1.12 -9.16
CA PHE A 44 10.29 -1.72 -8.50
C PHE A 44 10.71 -3.01 -9.21
N ALA A 45 9.78 -3.93 -9.47
CA ALA A 45 10.07 -5.18 -10.14
C ALA A 45 10.61 -4.99 -11.57
N ALA A 46 10.12 -3.96 -12.27
CA ALA A 46 10.56 -3.66 -13.63
C ALA A 46 11.95 -2.98 -13.68
N VAL A 47 12.20 -2.03 -12.76
CA VAL A 47 13.46 -1.24 -12.74
C VAL A 47 14.61 -2.03 -12.14
N HIS A 48 14.33 -2.93 -11.17
CA HIS A 48 15.34 -3.72 -10.47
C HIS A 48 15.31 -5.20 -10.87
N ALA A 49 15.11 -5.46 -12.16
CA ALA A 49 15.02 -6.82 -12.69
C ALA A 49 16.28 -7.68 -12.41
N ASP A 50 17.43 -7.06 -12.26
CA ASP A 50 18.71 -7.76 -12.05
C ASP A 50 19.05 -8.02 -10.59
N THR A 51 18.25 -7.51 -9.66
CA THR A 51 18.53 -7.66 -8.24
C THR A 51 17.88 -8.91 -7.65
N ARG A 52 18.43 -9.41 -6.53
CA ARG A 52 17.80 -10.46 -5.73
C ARG A 52 16.75 -9.92 -4.75
N ILE A 53 16.50 -8.60 -4.75
CA ILE A 53 15.57 -7.97 -3.84
C ILE A 53 14.14 -8.26 -4.29
N ARG A 54 13.30 -8.70 -3.37
CA ARG A 54 11.87 -8.91 -3.57
C ARG A 54 11.07 -7.76 -2.97
N TYR A 55 10.05 -7.31 -3.67
CA TYR A 55 9.06 -6.37 -3.15
C TYR A 55 7.80 -7.13 -2.75
N ILE A 56 7.46 -7.12 -1.48
CA ILE A 56 6.25 -7.76 -0.96
C ILE A 56 5.30 -6.67 -0.47
N GLY A 57 4.13 -6.57 -1.10
CA GLY A 57 3.00 -5.79 -0.60
C GLY A 57 2.17 -6.66 0.36
N TYR A 58 1.99 -6.23 1.59
CA TYR A 58 1.27 -7.01 2.59
C TYR A 58 0.08 -6.25 3.17
N ASN A 59 -1.10 -6.87 3.10
CA ASN A 59 -2.34 -6.38 3.69
C ASN A 59 -2.73 -7.28 4.88
N PRO A 60 -2.52 -6.83 6.13
CA PRO A 60 -2.89 -7.59 7.31
C PRO A 60 -4.40 -7.64 7.58
N GLY A 61 -5.22 -6.99 6.75
CA GLY A 61 -6.62 -6.77 7.04
C GLY A 61 -6.82 -5.71 8.12
N VAL A 62 -7.87 -5.87 8.90
CA VAL A 62 -8.14 -4.99 10.06
C VAL A 62 -7.39 -5.52 11.27
N VAL A 63 -6.49 -4.72 11.81
CA VAL A 63 -5.66 -5.06 12.98
C VAL A 63 -6.03 -4.16 14.16
N ALA A 64 -6.18 -4.74 15.34
CA ALA A 64 -6.45 -4.01 16.56
C ALA A 64 -5.23 -3.18 16.98
N THR A 65 -5.22 -1.92 16.60
CA THR A 65 -4.16 -0.95 16.90
C THR A 65 -4.70 0.19 17.78
N GLY A 66 -3.82 1.03 18.30
CA GLY A 66 -4.19 2.25 19.04
C GLY A 66 -4.79 3.37 18.19
N MET A 67 -4.87 3.21 16.87
CA MET A 67 -5.34 4.25 15.94
C MET A 67 -6.70 4.86 16.32
N PRO A 68 -7.72 4.10 16.75
CA PRO A 68 -9.01 4.67 17.14
C PRO A 68 -8.95 5.64 18.33
N ASN A 69 -7.90 5.57 19.15
CA ASN A 69 -7.77 6.44 20.32
C ASN A 69 -7.64 7.92 19.96
N HIS A 70 -7.14 8.21 18.76
CA HIS A 70 -6.92 9.58 18.24
C HIS A 70 -8.13 10.14 17.47
N LEU A 71 -9.19 9.34 17.30
CA LEU A 71 -10.40 9.79 16.61
C LEU A 71 -11.30 10.61 17.52
N PRO A 72 -12.00 11.64 16.99
CA PRO A 72 -13.02 12.36 17.75
C PRO A 72 -14.24 11.48 18.03
N GLN A 73 -15.00 11.82 19.06
CA GLN A 73 -16.31 11.22 19.31
C GLN A 73 -17.35 11.74 18.29
N PRO A 74 -18.33 10.91 17.86
CA PRO A 74 -18.59 9.51 18.26
C PRO A 74 -17.80 8.46 17.48
N LEU A 75 -16.99 8.89 16.48
CA LEU A 75 -16.27 8.01 15.57
C LEU A 75 -15.32 7.05 16.30
N ARG A 76 -14.70 7.51 17.39
CA ARG A 76 -13.84 6.69 18.26
C ARG A 76 -14.58 5.45 18.77
N THR A 77 -15.77 5.66 19.34
CA THR A 77 -16.56 4.56 19.94
C THR A 77 -17.00 3.57 18.90
N LEU A 78 -17.48 4.05 17.75
CA LEU A 78 -17.91 3.20 16.64
C LEU A 78 -16.76 2.38 16.09
N THR A 79 -15.59 3.01 15.87
CA THR A 79 -14.41 2.31 15.37
C THR A 79 -13.87 1.27 16.35
N LYS A 80 -13.85 1.60 17.67
CA LYS A 80 -13.47 0.62 18.71
C LYS A 80 -14.40 -0.58 18.74
N ALA A 81 -15.70 -0.37 18.65
CA ALA A 81 -16.67 -1.43 18.61
C ALA A 81 -16.47 -2.34 17.37
N SER A 82 -16.25 -1.73 16.20
CA SER A 82 -15.93 -2.48 14.98
C SER A 82 -14.62 -3.28 15.10
N PHE A 83 -13.60 -2.71 15.72
CA PHE A 83 -12.31 -3.38 15.93
C PHE A 83 -12.44 -4.56 16.90
N ALA A 84 -13.25 -4.45 17.95
CA ALA A 84 -13.49 -5.54 18.90
C ALA A 84 -14.08 -6.78 18.23
N VAL A 85 -14.87 -6.59 17.15
CA VAL A 85 -15.55 -7.70 16.46
C VAL A 85 -14.70 -8.22 15.29
N PHE A 86 -14.05 -7.36 14.53
CA PHE A 86 -13.47 -7.70 13.22
C PHE A 86 -11.95 -7.66 13.17
N ALA A 87 -11.28 -7.02 14.14
CA ALA A 87 -9.85 -6.86 14.08
C ALA A 87 -9.10 -8.09 14.60
N ALA A 88 -8.10 -8.50 13.83
CA ALA A 88 -7.14 -9.51 14.30
C ALA A 88 -6.20 -8.91 15.34
N SER A 89 -5.71 -9.73 16.27
CA SER A 89 -4.65 -9.30 17.18
C SER A 89 -3.36 -9.02 16.40
N VAL A 90 -2.51 -8.13 16.93
CA VAL A 90 -1.21 -7.80 16.32
C VAL A 90 -0.38 -9.08 16.11
N ALA A 91 -0.36 -9.99 17.08
CA ALA A 91 0.37 -11.24 16.97
C ALA A 91 -0.10 -12.09 15.77
N LYS A 92 -1.41 -12.21 15.56
CA LYS A 92 -1.97 -12.93 14.41
C LYS A 92 -1.63 -12.26 13.08
N ALA A 93 -1.51 -10.93 13.04
CA ALA A 93 -1.15 -10.19 11.83
C ALA A 93 0.34 -10.31 11.49
N VAL A 94 1.21 -10.38 12.50
CA VAL A 94 2.67 -10.40 12.33
C VAL A 94 3.20 -11.79 11.93
N THR A 95 2.61 -12.87 12.43
CA THR A 95 3.08 -14.24 12.16
C THR A 95 3.21 -14.57 10.65
N PRO A 96 2.22 -14.26 9.79
CA PRO A 96 2.36 -14.48 8.35
C PRO A 96 3.43 -13.57 7.71
N MET A 97 3.62 -12.36 8.24
CA MET A 97 4.64 -11.43 7.75
C MET A 97 6.05 -12.00 7.96
N ALA A 98 6.33 -12.52 9.16
CA ALA A 98 7.62 -13.12 9.49
C ALA A 98 7.93 -14.29 8.53
N ARG A 99 6.98 -15.20 8.33
CA ARG A 99 7.13 -16.32 7.39
C ARG A 99 7.45 -15.86 5.97
N LEU A 100 6.74 -14.85 5.45
CA LEU A 100 6.99 -14.32 4.11
C LEU A 100 8.37 -13.67 3.95
N LEU A 101 8.97 -13.17 5.04
CA LEU A 101 10.31 -12.62 5.04
C LEU A 101 11.40 -13.71 5.09
N GLU A 102 11.11 -14.83 5.76
CA GLU A 102 12.01 -15.97 5.90
C GLU A 102 12.03 -16.86 4.65
N GLU A 103 10.96 -16.82 3.83
CA GLU A 103 10.89 -17.61 2.58
C GLU A 103 11.84 -17.02 1.51
N PRO A 104 12.91 -17.75 1.12
CA PRO A 104 13.91 -17.24 0.18
C PRO A 104 13.43 -17.23 -1.28
N GLN A 105 12.31 -17.89 -1.61
CA GLN A 105 11.80 -18.10 -2.96
C GLN A 105 10.47 -17.37 -3.21
N GLY A 106 10.26 -16.94 -4.47
CA GLY A 106 9.01 -16.34 -4.91
C GLY A 106 9.21 -15.25 -5.97
N GLU A 107 8.10 -14.73 -6.47
CA GLU A 107 8.08 -13.66 -7.47
C GLU A 107 8.74 -12.38 -6.94
N ARG A 108 9.38 -11.60 -7.83
CA ARG A 108 10.02 -10.31 -7.49
C ARG A 108 9.06 -9.30 -6.88
N PHE A 109 7.82 -9.33 -7.34
CA PHE A 109 6.72 -8.56 -6.77
C PHE A 109 5.56 -9.50 -6.47
N ALA A 110 5.14 -9.54 -5.23
CA ALA A 110 3.98 -10.30 -4.79
C ALA A 110 3.15 -9.48 -3.80
N ILE A 111 1.85 -9.69 -3.81
CA ILE A 111 0.93 -9.09 -2.86
C ILE A 111 0.24 -10.18 -2.07
N TYR A 112 0.17 -9.97 -0.77
CA TYR A 112 -0.53 -10.88 0.13
C TYR A 112 -1.60 -10.15 0.93
N ARG A 113 -2.73 -10.79 1.09
CA ARG A 113 -3.72 -10.44 2.11
C ARG A 113 -3.74 -11.57 3.14
N ASN A 114 -3.21 -11.29 4.31
CA ASN A 114 -2.88 -12.31 5.31
C ASN A 114 -1.96 -13.40 4.69
N THR A 115 -2.40 -14.64 4.63
CA THR A 115 -1.65 -15.77 4.03
C THR A 115 -1.92 -15.97 2.54
N ARG A 116 -2.90 -15.25 1.96
CA ARG A 116 -3.33 -15.46 0.57
C ARG A 116 -2.60 -14.52 -0.36
N GLN A 117 -1.89 -15.06 -1.35
CA GLN A 117 -1.36 -14.28 -2.46
C GLN A 117 -2.49 -13.78 -3.36
N LEU A 118 -2.44 -12.49 -3.72
CA LEU A 118 -3.43 -11.88 -4.60
C LEU A 118 -2.88 -11.81 -6.04
N PRO A 119 -3.75 -11.98 -7.06
CA PRO A 119 -3.34 -11.87 -8.44
C PRO A 119 -2.99 -10.42 -8.81
N LEU A 120 -1.88 -10.22 -9.51
CA LEU A 120 -1.44 -8.93 -10.03
C LEU A 120 -2.15 -8.62 -11.36
N LYS A 121 -3.45 -8.35 -11.31
CA LYS A 121 -4.29 -8.13 -12.50
C LYS A 121 -4.96 -6.75 -12.51
N GLY A 122 -5.27 -6.27 -13.72
CA GLY A 122 -6.04 -5.06 -13.94
C GLY A 122 -5.23 -3.76 -13.89
N LYS A 123 -5.96 -2.64 -13.89
CA LYS A 123 -5.36 -1.28 -13.99
C LYS A 123 -4.44 -0.91 -12.83
N SER A 124 -4.61 -1.58 -11.68
CA SER A 124 -3.78 -1.35 -10.48
C SER A 124 -2.33 -1.72 -10.69
N PHE A 125 -2.07 -2.67 -11.59
CA PHE A 125 -0.75 -3.26 -11.80
C PHE A 125 -0.24 -3.05 -13.24
N ASN A 126 -0.73 -2.00 -13.90
CA ASN A 126 -0.29 -1.68 -15.26
C ASN A 126 1.15 -1.13 -15.24
N GLN A 127 2.05 -1.83 -15.91
CA GLN A 127 3.49 -1.52 -15.94
C GLN A 127 3.78 -0.14 -16.55
N GLY A 128 3.12 0.23 -17.64
CA GLY A 128 3.31 1.55 -18.27
C GLY A 128 2.95 2.69 -17.33
N THR A 129 1.84 2.55 -16.59
CA THR A 129 1.41 3.51 -15.56
C THR A 129 2.39 3.56 -14.40
N ALA A 130 2.92 2.41 -13.99
CA ALA A 130 3.88 2.28 -12.91
C ALA A 130 5.21 2.98 -13.25
N LEU A 131 5.74 2.74 -14.44
CA LEU A 131 6.97 3.39 -14.91
C LEU A 131 6.79 4.91 -15.11
N ARG A 132 5.62 5.35 -15.59
CA ARG A 132 5.28 6.77 -15.64
C ARG A 132 5.31 7.41 -14.25
N LEU A 133 4.66 6.77 -13.26
CA LEU A 133 4.65 7.28 -11.89
C LEU A 133 6.05 7.32 -11.30
N HIS A 134 6.85 6.27 -11.49
CA HIS A 134 8.23 6.22 -11.05
C HIS A 134 9.05 7.39 -11.60
N ARG A 135 9.00 7.65 -12.92
CA ARG A 135 9.72 8.75 -13.56
C ARG A 135 9.31 10.11 -12.98
N VAL A 136 8.00 10.40 -12.92
CA VAL A 136 7.50 11.67 -12.38
C VAL A 136 7.91 11.85 -10.91
N THR A 137 7.89 10.80 -10.13
CA THR A 137 8.34 10.83 -8.73
C THR A 137 9.83 11.15 -8.64
N GLN A 138 10.67 10.54 -9.48
CA GLN A 138 12.10 10.84 -9.53
C GLN A 138 12.38 12.30 -9.92
N GLU A 139 11.61 12.85 -10.85
CA GLU A 139 11.69 14.27 -11.25
C GLU A 139 11.34 15.20 -10.07
N LEU A 140 10.26 14.91 -9.35
CA LEU A 140 9.85 15.68 -8.17
C LEU A 140 10.91 15.63 -7.05
N LEU A 141 11.57 14.50 -6.85
CA LEU A 141 12.61 14.35 -5.82
C LEU A 141 13.91 15.10 -6.17
N ARG A 142 14.18 15.32 -7.47
CA ARG A 142 15.34 16.08 -7.94
C ARG A 142 15.12 17.59 -7.91
N THR A 143 13.87 18.04 -7.91
CA THR A 143 13.52 19.45 -7.84
C THR A 143 13.45 19.86 -6.38
N PRO A 144 14.38 20.71 -5.86
CA PRO A 144 14.29 21.19 -4.49
C PRO A 144 12.95 21.91 -4.29
N SER A 145 12.23 21.56 -3.25
CA SER A 145 11.09 22.37 -2.80
C SER A 145 11.64 23.71 -2.34
N MET A 146 11.38 24.77 -3.13
CA MET A 146 11.60 26.14 -2.67
C MET A 146 10.60 26.50 -1.59
#